data_a40474bd116f517be7474b37012beb84
#
_entry.id   a40474bd116f517be7474b37012beb84
#
_cell.length_a   1.000
_cell.length_b   1.000
_cell.length_c   1.000
_cell.angle_alpha   90.00
_cell.angle_beta   90.00
_cell.angle_gamma   90.00
#
_symmetry.space_group_name_H-M   'P 1'
#
loop_
_entity.id
_entity.type
_entity.pdbx_description
1 polymer ?
#
loop_
_entity_poly.entity_id
_entity_poly.type
_entity_poly.pdbx_seq_one_letter_code
_entity_poly.pdbx_strand_id
1 'polypeptide(L)'
;MGERRNVILIYADDLGFGDLGCYGSSRVETPNVDRLCREGLKFYNAYSASAVCTPSRYSILTGRYPFRNDRAHILPGDAQCIIEPGTKTLAGLFGEAGYRTGIVGKWHLGLSDGSAPIDWNREINVTPLDLGFDESFIFPATADRVPCVYVDGRKVAGLEADDPIFVSYEQECPFDDIPTYHKNPELLKMESSHGHDCSLINGIGRIGYMKGGKKARWKDEELAEAFLKRAVSFVEKSCEKEQPFFLYYALHQPHVPRVPSKRFQGATKLGARGDVIAEMDWCIGELLDKLEELGIREETILIFSSDNGPVLDDGYRDQARELNGTHRPAGALRGGKYSRFEGGTRIPFLVSCPGLVRRGVSDALIGQVDLYASFAHMLGVSLSDEDAADSCDLYSALIGAEPEGRTEILTEDLGCRKMLRVKNWVYLSPGEGSPYMEQVDIETGASKDPQLYRLDYDAGQRENVAWEHPELTEKMERRIQEILKSGRTRED
;
A
#
# COMPACT_ATOMS: atom_id res chain seq x y z
N MET A 1 10.12 14.51 29.16
CA MET A 1 9.39 14.27 27.92
C MET A 1 10.44 14.20 26.84
N GLY A 2 10.56 13.07 26.12
CA GLY A 2 11.46 12.98 24.98
C GLY A 2 11.04 13.99 23.91
N GLU A 3 12.00 14.43 23.07
CA GLU A 3 11.70 15.29 21.92
C GLU A 3 10.65 14.60 21.04
N ARG A 4 9.54 15.32 20.78
CA ARG A 4 8.48 14.82 19.90
C ARG A 4 8.97 14.87 18.47
N ARG A 5 9.03 13.72 17.79
CA ARG A 5 9.49 13.59 16.42
C ARG A 5 8.33 13.55 15.43
N ASN A 6 8.48 14.24 14.32
CA ASN A 6 7.52 14.08 13.22
C ASN A 6 7.64 12.69 12.61
N VAL A 7 6.56 12.22 11.99
CA VAL A 7 6.53 10.92 11.32
C VAL A 7 5.92 11.06 9.93
N ILE A 8 6.60 10.55 8.91
CA ILE A 8 6.06 10.41 7.56
C ILE A 8 6.13 8.94 7.15
N LEU A 9 4.97 8.37 6.88
CA LEU A 9 4.84 7.04 6.29
C LEU A 9 4.64 7.20 4.78
N ILE A 10 5.69 6.92 4.00
CA ILE A 10 5.69 6.92 2.53
C ILE A 10 5.34 5.51 2.08
N TYR A 11 4.20 5.34 1.42
CA TYR A 11 3.63 4.04 1.15
C TYR A 11 3.35 3.85 -0.34
N ALA A 12 4.22 3.10 -1.02
CA ALA A 12 4.09 2.79 -2.44
C ALA A 12 2.99 1.75 -2.70
N ASP A 13 2.63 1.56 -3.95
CA ASP A 13 1.55 0.71 -4.43
C ASP A 13 2.08 -0.27 -5.49
N ASP A 14 2.08 -1.58 -5.23
CA ASP A 14 2.58 -2.64 -6.11
C ASP A 14 4.11 -2.60 -6.36
N LEU A 15 4.91 -2.12 -5.42
CA LEU A 15 6.36 -2.01 -5.55
C LEU A 15 7.06 -3.22 -4.94
N GLY A 16 7.93 -3.84 -5.71
CA GLY A 16 8.70 -5.00 -5.26
C GLY A 16 10.10 -4.67 -4.76
N PHE A 17 10.72 -5.66 -4.14
CA PHE A 17 12.12 -5.59 -3.69
C PHE A 17 13.08 -5.19 -4.80
N GLY A 18 12.97 -5.85 -5.96
CA GLY A 18 13.90 -5.68 -7.07
C GLY A 18 13.70 -4.40 -7.85
N ASP A 19 12.72 -3.57 -7.50
CA ASP A 19 12.47 -2.28 -8.14
C ASP A 19 13.38 -1.14 -7.62
N LEU A 20 14.08 -1.35 -6.50
CA LEU A 20 14.86 -0.33 -5.82
C LEU A 20 16.37 -0.61 -5.88
N GLY A 21 17.18 0.43 -6.13
CA GLY A 21 18.63 0.33 -6.19
C GLY A 21 19.25 -0.25 -4.91
N CYS A 22 18.82 0.24 -3.73
CA CYS A 22 19.30 -0.24 -2.44
C CYS A 22 18.94 -1.71 -2.13
N TYR A 23 18.01 -2.32 -2.86
CA TYR A 23 17.69 -3.74 -2.81
C TYR A 23 18.24 -4.54 -4.01
N GLY A 24 19.05 -3.91 -4.85
CA GLY A 24 19.80 -4.60 -5.91
C GLY A 24 19.26 -4.39 -7.33
N SER A 25 18.31 -3.47 -7.56
CA SER A 25 17.93 -3.07 -8.91
C SER A 25 19.09 -2.44 -9.65
N SER A 26 19.29 -2.89 -10.90
CA SER A 26 20.25 -2.28 -11.83
C SER A 26 19.57 -1.69 -13.07
N ARG A 27 18.25 -1.73 -13.12
CA ARG A 27 17.45 -1.35 -14.31
C ARG A 27 16.65 -0.05 -14.12
N VAL A 28 16.36 0.28 -12.87
CA VAL A 28 15.75 1.55 -12.45
C VAL A 28 16.65 2.17 -11.41
N GLU A 29 16.96 3.43 -11.58
CA GLU A 29 17.69 4.22 -10.59
C GLU A 29 16.69 4.87 -9.63
N THR A 30 16.94 4.69 -8.33
CA THR A 30 16.11 5.24 -7.25
C THR A 30 16.98 6.00 -6.23
N PRO A 31 17.70 7.07 -6.67
CA PRO A 31 18.73 7.71 -5.87
C PRO A 31 18.22 8.29 -4.55
N ASN A 32 16.95 8.71 -4.49
CA ASN A 32 16.35 9.33 -3.30
C ASN A 32 15.90 8.25 -2.28
N VAL A 33 15.31 7.14 -2.72
CA VAL A 33 15.05 5.98 -1.86
C VAL A 33 16.37 5.37 -1.40
N ASP A 34 17.39 5.29 -2.27
CA ASP A 34 18.73 4.85 -1.90
C ASP A 34 19.40 5.78 -0.89
N ARG A 35 19.09 7.09 -0.93
CA ARG A 35 19.52 8.06 0.08
C ARG A 35 18.87 7.73 1.44
N LEU A 36 17.56 7.47 1.50
CA LEU A 36 16.90 7.03 2.74
C LEU A 36 17.55 5.77 3.31
N CYS A 37 17.89 4.82 2.44
CA CYS A 37 18.59 3.59 2.84
C CYS A 37 19.98 3.88 3.43
N ARG A 38 20.77 4.76 2.80
CA ARG A 38 22.12 5.13 3.31
C ARG A 38 22.07 5.88 4.63
N GLU A 39 21.00 6.65 4.87
CA GLU A 39 20.80 7.47 6.08
C GLU A 39 20.07 6.71 7.19
N GLY A 40 19.58 5.49 6.92
CA GLY A 40 18.70 4.76 7.81
C GLY A 40 19.00 3.28 7.95
N LEU A 41 17.97 2.53 8.32
CA LEU A 41 17.98 1.09 8.53
C LEU A 41 17.12 0.42 7.45
N LYS A 42 17.70 -0.56 6.76
CA LYS A 42 17.05 -1.38 5.75
C LYS A 42 16.67 -2.73 6.33
N PHE A 43 15.43 -3.16 6.10
CA PHE A 43 14.96 -4.47 6.53
C PHE A 43 14.83 -5.42 5.33
N TYR A 44 15.32 -6.65 5.50
CA TYR A 44 15.12 -7.72 4.53
C TYR A 44 13.93 -8.62 4.83
N ASN A 45 13.44 -8.62 6.06
CA ASN A 45 12.35 -9.48 6.53
C ASN A 45 11.13 -8.67 6.98
N ALA A 46 10.69 -7.73 6.13
CA ALA A 46 9.51 -6.93 6.39
C ALA A 46 8.32 -7.40 5.55
N TYR A 47 7.13 -7.44 6.14
CA TYR A 47 5.93 -7.99 5.51
C TYR A 47 4.73 -7.04 5.58
N SER A 48 4.02 -6.96 4.47
CA SER A 48 2.62 -6.55 4.47
C SER A 48 1.74 -7.69 4.99
N ALA A 49 0.56 -7.37 5.50
CA ALA A 49 -0.36 -8.39 6.02
C ALA A 49 -1.08 -9.18 4.91
N SER A 50 -1.10 -8.64 3.69
CA SER A 50 -1.73 -9.26 2.54
C SER A 50 -0.98 -8.98 1.25
N ALA A 51 -1.14 -9.86 0.25
CA ALA A 51 -0.62 -9.69 -1.10
C ALA A 51 -1.51 -8.79 -1.98
N VAL A 52 -2.40 -7.99 -1.38
CA VAL A 52 -3.28 -7.02 -2.05
C VAL A 52 -3.50 -5.77 -1.20
N CYS A 53 -3.76 -4.65 -1.89
CA CYS A 53 -3.71 -3.30 -1.32
C CYS A 53 -4.71 -3.02 -0.19
N THR A 54 -6.01 -3.22 -0.38
CA THR A 54 -7.03 -2.87 0.64
C THR A 54 -6.79 -3.57 1.98
N PRO A 55 -6.59 -4.92 2.05
CA PRO A 55 -6.30 -5.59 3.31
C PRO A 55 -5.01 -5.11 3.98
N SER A 56 -3.96 -4.83 3.21
CA SER A 56 -2.70 -4.29 3.75
C SER A 56 -2.88 -2.89 4.33
N ARG A 57 -3.62 -2.02 3.62
CA ARG A 57 -3.93 -0.65 4.07
C ARG A 57 -4.82 -0.65 5.31
N TYR A 58 -5.78 -1.57 5.40
CA TYR A 58 -6.56 -1.80 6.60
C TYR A 58 -5.66 -2.18 7.79
N SER A 59 -4.77 -3.14 7.57
CA SER A 59 -3.90 -3.68 8.60
C SER A 59 -2.92 -2.64 9.17
N ILE A 60 -2.27 -1.85 8.31
CA ILE A 60 -1.29 -0.85 8.74
C ILE A 60 -1.95 0.28 9.56
N LEU A 61 -3.21 0.65 9.23
CA LEU A 61 -3.92 1.70 9.95
C LEU A 61 -4.56 1.24 11.26
N THR A 62 -4.95 -0.04 11.35
CA THR A 62 -5.69 -0.55 12.52
C THR A 62 -4.86 -1.40 13.48
N GLY A 63 -3.67 -1.84 13.07
CA GLY A 63 -2.87 -2.79 13.84
C GLY A 63 -3.54 -4.17 13.95
N ARG A 64 -4.40 -4.54 12.98
CA ARG A 64 -5.16 -5.80 12.96
C ARG A 64 -4.90 -6.56 11.67
N TYR A 65 -4.86 -7.87 11.74
CA TYR A 65 -4.82 -8.69 10.53
C TYR A 65 -6.13 -8.58 9.72
N PRO A 66 -6.07 -8.67 8.38
CA PRO A 66 -7.24 -8.48 7.53
C PRO A 66 -8.35 -9.49 7.79
N PHE A 67 -8.03 -10.74 8.14
CA PHE A 67 -9.01 -11.79 8.43
C PHE A 67 -9.97 -11.45 9.58
N ARG A 68 -9.70 -10.39 10.36
CA ARG A 68 -10.61 -9.90 11.41
C ARG A 68 -11.73 -9.02 10.87
N ASN A 69 -11.73 -8.74 9.58
CA ASN A 69 -12.75 -7.94 8.93
C ASN A 69 -13.13 -8.55 7.57
N ASP A 70 -14.29 -9.17 7.50
CA ASP A 70 -14.78 -9.84 6.29
C ASP A 70 -14.92 -8.91 5.08
N ARG A 71 -14.91 -7.59 5.28
CA ARG A 71 -14.93 -6.59 4.22
C ARG A 71 -13.53 -6.19 3.72
N ALA A 72 -12.47 -6.68 4.36
CA ALA A 72 -11.09 -6.36 3.98
C ALA A 72 -10.65 -7.15 2.74
N HIS A 73 -11.22 -6.83 1.59
CA HIS A 73 -10.86 -7.33 0.25
C HIS A 73 -10.81 -6.17 -0.74
N ILE A 74 -10.40 -6.42 -1.98
CA ILE A 74 -10.29 -5.35 -3.00
C ILE A 74 -11.66 -4.67 -3.19
N LEU A 75 -11.70 -3.34 -3.03
CA LEU A 75 -12.91 -2.56 -3.04
C LEU A 75 -13.14 -1.82 -4.37
N PRO A 76 -14.39 -1.64 -4.81
CA PRO A 76 -14.73 -0.67 -5.84
C PRO A 76 -14.57 0.77 -5.32
N GLY A 77 -14.59 1.76 -6.24
CA GLY A 77 -14.37 3.16 -5.88
C GLY A 77 -15.51 3.82 -5.09
N ASP A 78 -16.69 3.22 -5.12
CA ASP A 78 -17.89 3.66 -4.40
C ASP A 78 -18.21 2.79 -3.16
N ALA A 79 -17.24 1.98 -2.72
CA ALA A 79 -17.42 1.15 -1.54
C ALA A 79 -17.63 1.97 -0.26
N GLN A 80 -18.42 1.43 0.66
CA GLN A 80 -18.51 1.96 2.02
C GLN A 80 -17.20 1.75 2.78
N CYS A 81 -16.94 2.61 3.77
CA CYS A 81 -15.77 2.50 4.63
C CYS A 81 -15.77 1.17 5.39
N ILE A 82 -14.65 0.43 5.31
CA ILE A 82 -14.51 -0.87 5.97
C ILE A 82 -13.94 -0.77 7.38
N ILE A 83 -13.40 0.40 7.78
CA ILE A 83 -13.00 0.63 9.16
C ILE A 83 -14.25 1.04 9.94
N GLU A 84 -14.62 0.21 10.91
CA GLU A 84 -15.81 0.45 11.73
C GLU A 84 -15.72 1.77 12.51
N PRO A 85 -16.82 2.52 12.65
CA PRO A 85 -16.87 3.70 13.49
C PRO A 85 -16.41 3.39 14.92
N GLY A 86 -15.53 4.23 15.46
CA GLY A 86 -14.95 4.03 16.79
C GLY A 86 -13.73 3.12 16.85
N THR A 87 -13.35 2.44 15.74
CA THR A 87 -12.07 1.74 15.67
C THR A 87 -10.94 2.77 15.75
N LYS A 88 -10.07 2.61 16.72
CA LYS A 88 -8.86 3.42 16.81
C LYS A 88 -7.93 3.10 15.65
N THR A 89 -7.41 4.14 15.01
CA THR A 89 -6.47 4.04 13.90
C THR A 89 -5.12 4.60 14.28
N LEU A 90 -4.11 4.31 13.47
CA LEU A 90 -2.78 4.88 13.65
C LEU A 90 -2.83 6.43 13.62
N ALA A 91 -3.65 7.02 12.74
CA ALA A 91 -3.85 8.47 12.73
C ALA A 91 -4.50 8.99 14.03
N GLY A 92 -5.54 8.29 14.52
CA GLY A 92 -6.17 8.61 15.79
C GLY A 92 -5.20 8.54 16.98
N LEU A 93 -4.31 7.53 16.99
CA LEU A 93 -3.26 7.40 18.00
C LEU A 93 -2.34 8.63 18.02
N PHE A 94 -1.88 9.11 16.86
CA PHE A 94 -1.09 10.32 16.77
C PHE A 94 -1.89 11.57 17.15
N GLY A 95 -3.16 11.67 16.74
CA GLY A 95 -4.05 12.78 17.10
C GLY A 95 -4.26 12.89 18.60
N GLU A 96 -4.54 11.76 19.29
CA GLU A 96 -4.66 11.69 20.76
C GLU A 96 -3.37 12.13 21.48
N ALA A 97 -2.20 11.90 20.86
CA ALA A 97 -0.90 12.36 21.36
C ALA A 97 -0.61 13.85 21.03
N GLY A 98 -1.53 14.56 20.40
CA GLY A 98 -1.42 15.98 20.06
C GLY A 98 -0.63 16.29 18.79
N TYR A 99 -0.50 15.33 17.89
CA TYR A 99 0.07 15.53 16.57
C TYR A 99 -0.99 16.04 15.58
N ARG A 100 -0.56 16.84 14.63
CA ARG A 100 -1.36 17.11 13.44
C ARG A 100 -1.26 15.93 12.48
N THR A 101 -2.39 15.45 11.98
CA THR A 101 -2.45 14.24 11.18
C THR A 101 -2.94 14.51 9.76
N GLY A 102 -2.28 13.92 8.76
CA GLY A 102 -2.65 14.11 7.37
C GLY A 102 -2.55 12.82 6.54
N ILE A 103 -3.45 12.72 5.57
CA ILE A 103 -3.35 11.71 4.50
C ILE A 103 -3.37 12.38 3.15
N VAL A 104 -2.43 11.98 2.29
CA VAL A 104 -2.35 12.43 0.90
C VAL A 104 -2.12 11.23 -0.01
N GLY A 105 -2.98 11.03 -1.00
CA GLY A 105 -2.83 10.00 -2.03
C GLY A 105 -3.90 8.92 -2.02
N LYS A 106 -3.50 7.66 -2.21
CA LYS A 106 -4.41 6.51 -2.32
C LYS A 106 -5.06 6.16 -0.98
N TRP A 107 -6.39 6.09 -0.97
CA TRP A 107 -7.16 5.65 0.20
C TRP A 107 -7.49 4.15 0.16
N HIS A 108 -8.36 3.75 -0.73
CA HIS A 108 -8.79 2.37 -1.01
C HIS A 108 -9.34 1.59 0.21
N LEU A 109 -9.98 2.27 1.15
CA LEU A 109 -10.65 1.67 2.31
C LEU A 109 -12.15 1.98 2.37
N GLY A 110 -12.68 2.50 1.25
CA GLY A 110 -14.07 2.92 1.14
C GLY A 110 -14.35 4.26 1.84
N LEU A 111 -15.47 4.84 1.49
CA LEU A 111 -15.99 6.10 2.02
C LEU A 111 -17.45 5.92 2.39
N SER A 112 -18.03 6.84 3.18
CA SER A 112 -19.41 6.73 3.68
C SER A 112 -19.62 5.59 4.68
N ASP A 113 -20.65 5.70 5.51
CA ASP A 113 -21.08 4.68 6.48
C ASP A 113 -21.94 3.57 5.84
N GLY A 114 -22.22 3.66 4.53
CA GLY A 114 -23.02 2.69 3.81
C GLY A 114 -24.55 2.79 4.05
N SER A 115 -25.02 3.80 4.77
CA SER A 115 -26.47 4.01 4.98
C SER A 115 -27.22 4.35 3.68
N ALA A 116 -26.51 4.88 2.68
CA ALA A 116 -26.97 5.13 1.32
C ALA A 116 -25.78 5.08 0.35
N PRO A 117 -26.03 4.94 -0.97
CA PRO A 117 -25.01 5.16 -1.99
C PRO A 117 -24.34 6.53 -1.85
N ILE A 118 -23.05 6.62 -2.16
CA ILE A 118 -22.30 7.87 -2.04
C ILE A 118 -22.84 8.92 -3.01
N ASP A 119 -23.30 10.05 -2.48
CA ASP A 119 -23.61 11.24 -3.30
C ASP A 119 -22.34 12.08 -3.46
N TRP A 120 -21.65 11.90 -4.57
CA TRP A 120 -20.41 12.61 -4.91
C TRP A 120 -20.58 14.13 -5.09
N ASN A 121 -21.83 14.60 -5.10
CA ASN A 121 -22.18 16.01 -5.30
C ASN A 121 -22.38 16.77 -3.98
N ARG A 122 -22.25 16.06 -2.85
CA ARG A 122 -22.44 16.59 -1.49
C ARG A 122 -21.25 16.24 -0.62
N GLU A 123 -21.33 16.63 0.65
CA GLU A 123 -20.40 16.17 1.67
C GLU A 123 -20.58 14.67 1.93
N ILE A 124 -19.46 13.93 1.90
CA ILE A 124 -19.41 12.51 2.22
C ILE A 124 -19.41 12.38 3.75
N ASN A 125 -20.29 11.56 4.28
CA ASN A 125 -20.53 11.46 5.73
C ASN A 125 -19.40 10.77 6.51
N VAL A 126 -18.70 9.80 5.89
CA VAL A 126 -17.49 9.19 6.48
C VAL A 126 -16.34 9.27 5.50
N THR A 127 -15.24 9.87 5.95
CA THR A 127 -14.00 10.09 5.20
C THR A 127 -12.81 9.80 6.13
N PRO A 128 -11.55 9.88 5.69
CA PRO A 128 -10.41 9.77 6.59
C PRO A 128 -10.44 10.73 7.79
N LEU A 129 -11.16 11.86 7.69
CA LEU A 129 -11.31 12.80 8.80
C LEU A 129 -12.02 12.18 10.01
N ASP A 130 -12.91 11.20 9.79
CA ASP A 130 -13.62 10.49 10.86
C ASP A 130 -12.79 9.36 11.47
N LEU A 131 -11.63 9.12 10.90
CA LEU A 131 -10.70 8.05 11.28
C LEU A 131 -9.39 8.60 11.87
N GLY A 132 -9.43 9.86 12.36
CA GLY A 132 -8.34 10.49 13.09
C GLY A 132 -7.37 11.33 12.26
N PHE A 133 -7.65 11.58 10.97
CA PHE A 133 -6.90 12.55 10.19
C PHE A 133 -7.50 13.96 10.29
N ASP A 134 -6.66 14.98 10.48
CA ASP A 134 -7.07 16.39 10.46
C ASP A 134 -7.20 16.93 9.05
N GLU A 135 -6.37 16.45 8.11
CA GLU A 135 -6.40 16.80 6.69
C GLU A 135 -6.39 15.54 5.82
N SER A 136 -7.18 15.59 4.74
CA SER A 136 -7.30 14.50 3.79
C SER A 136 -7.37 15.04 2.37
N PHE A 137 -6.46 14.58 1.49
CA PHE A 137 -6.52 14.81 0.06
C PHE A 137 -6.20 13.49 -0.66
N ILE A 138 -7.24 12.83 -1.12
CA ILE A 138 -7.17 11.44 -1.59
C ILE A 138 -7.83 11.24 -2.95
N PHE A 139 -7.52 10.13 -3.60
CA PHE A 139 -8.48 9.50 -4.49
C PHE A 139 -9.13 8.27 -3.80
N PRO A 140 -10.44 7.96 -4.10
CA PRO A 140 -11.22 7.02 -3.29
C PRO A 140 -10.69 5.58 -3.25
N ALA A 141 -10.23 5.06 -4.40
CA ALA A 141 -9.73 3.68 -4.52
C ALA A 141 -8.36 3.63 -5.20
N THR A 142 -8.31 3.34 -6.49
CA THR A 142 -7.11 3.24 -7.33
C THR A 142 -7.30 4.08 -8.59
N ALA A 143 -6.21 4.41 -9.28
CA ALA A 143 -6.29 5.25 -10.48
C ALA A 143 -7.05 4.57 -11.64
N ASP A 144 -7.13 3.25 -11.66
CA ASP A 144 -7.86 2.46 -12.67
C ASP A 144 -9.38 2.38 -12.43
N ARG A 145 -9.91 2.94 -11.33
CA ARG A 145 -11.33 2.88 -10.93
C ARG A 145 -11.99 4.24 -10.92
N VAL A 146 -13.28 4.24 -11.23
CA VAL A 146 -14.10 5.44 -11.04
C VAL A 146 -14.54 5.58 -9.56
N PRO A 147 -14.78 6.80 -9.05
CA PRO A 147 -14.68 8.09 -9.74
C PRO A 147 -13.23 8.57 -9.86
N CYS A 148 -12.88 9.10 -11.02
CA CYS A 148 -11.55 9.65 -11.29
C CYS A 148 -11.45 11.10 -10.79
N VAL A 149 -11.61 11.32 -9.48
CA VAL A 149 -11.62 12.63 -8.84
C VAL A 149 -10.83 12.63 -7.53
N TYR A 150 -10.31 13.77 -7.14
CA TYR A 150 -9.79 13.97 -5.78
C TYR A 150 -10.94 14.26 -4.82
N VAL A 151 -10.82 13.74 -3.60
CA VAL A 151 -11.65 14.13 -2.47
C VAL A 151 -10.78 14.93 -1.51
N ASP A 152 -11.13 16.19 -1.30
CA ASP A 152 -10.47 17.13 -0.37
C ASP A 152 -11.35 17.26 0.89
N GLY A 153 -10.91 16.67 1.98
CA GLY A 153 -11.70 16.55 3.18
C GLY A 153 -12.96 15.70 2.95
N ARG A 154 -14.11 16.34 2.82
CA ARG A 154 -15.41 15.68 2.64
C ARG A 154 -16.04 15.88 1.27
N LYS A 155 -15.37 16.58 0.35
CA LYS A 155 -15.94 16.97 -0.93
C LYS A 155 -15.05 16.60 -2.10
N VAL A 156 -15.68 16.36 -3.23
CA VAL A 156 -14.96 16.28 -4.51
C VAL A 156 -14.34 17.64 -4.83
N ALA A 157 -13.03 17.66 -5.04
CA ALA A 157 -12.31 18.87 -5.37
C ALA A 157 -12.65 19.36 -6.80
N GLY A 158 -12.91 20.65 -6.97
CA GLY A 158 -13.14 21.26 -8.27
C GLY A 158 -14.47 20.87 -8.95
N LEU A 159 -15.41 20.29 -8.22
CA LEU A 159 -16.74 19.94 -8.76
C LEU A 159 -17.58 21.21 -8.99
N GLU A 160 -18.15 21.29 -10.18
CA GLU A 160 -19.11 22.35 -10.56
C GLU A 160 -20.55 21.86 -10.37
N ALA A 161 -21.41 22.75 -9.89
CA ALA A 161 -22.81 22.40 -9.57
C ALA A 161 -23.65 22.05 -10.81
N ASP A 162 -23.26 22.50 -12.00
CA ASP A 162 -23.93 22.26 -13.26
C ASP A 162 -23.40 21.00 -14.01
N ASP A 163 -22.37 20.33 -13.47
CA ASP A 163 -21.83 19.07 -14.03
C ASP A 163 -21.74 17.97 -12.95
N PRO A 164 -22.90 17.50 -12.42
CA PRO A 164 -22.96 16.56 -11.32
C PRO A 164 -22.37 15.19 -11.69
N ILE A 165 -21.75 14.53 -10.69
CA ILE A 165 -21.12 13.22 -10.83
C ILE A 165 -22.12 12.11 -10.51
N PHE A 166 -22.15 11.11 -11.38
CA PHE A 166 -22.83 9.83 -11.17
C PHE A 166 -21.83 8.69 -11.41
N VAL A 167 -21.83 7.71 -10.52
CA VAL A 167 -20.94 6.54 -10.56
C VAL A 167 -21.78 5.28 -10.51
N SER A 168 -21.39 4.25 -11.28
CA SER A 168 -21.98 2.93 -11.26
C SER A 168 -20.93 1.85 -11.45
N TYR A 169 -21.10 0.76 -10.70
CA TYR A 169 -20.34 -0.48 -10.85
C TYR A 169 -21.22 -1.63 -11.35
N GLU A 170 -22.36 -1.30 -11.96
CA GLU A 170 -23.21 -2.29 -12.62
C GLU A 170 -22.49 -2.92 -13.82
N GLN A 171 -22.92 -4.11 -14.20
CA GLN A 171 -22.34 -4.83 -15.32
C GLN A 171 -22.51 -4.11 -16.66
N GLU A 172 -23.68 -3.47 -16.85
CA GLU A 172 -23.97 -2.68 -18.05
C GLU A 172 -23.90 -1.18 -17.74
N CYS A 173 -23.48 -0.41 -18.73
CA CYS A 173 -23.41 1.05 -18.60
C CYS A 173 -24.82 1.65 -18.48
N PRO A 174 -25.16 2.28 -17.34
CA PRO A 174 -26.46 2.91 -17.17
C PRO A 174 -26.58 4.29 -17.84
N PHE A 175 -25.49 4.78 -18.47
CA PHE A 175 -25.43 6.11 -19.06
C PHE A 175 -25.30 6.03 -20.59
N ASP A 176 -26.19 6.69 -21.31
CA ASP A 176 -26.20 6.68 -22.78
C ASP A 176 -25.17 7.62 -23.42
N ASP A 177 -24.76 8.66 -22.71
CA ASP A 177 -24.04 9.84 -23.21
C ASP A 177 -22.58 9.93 -22.72
N ILE A 178 -22.00 8.83 -22.23
CA ILE A 178 -20.59 8.80 -21.85
C ILE A 178 -19.75 7.97 -22.84
N PRO A 179 -18.46 8.33 -23.02
CA PRO A 179 -17.55 7.49 -23.76
C PRO A 179 -17.22 6.22 -22.96
N THR A 180 -17.30 5.08 -23.65
CA THR A 180 -16.90 3.78 -23.09
C THR A 180 -15.86 3.10 -23.97
N TYR A 181 -15.12 2.16 -23.39
CA TYR A 181 -14.04 1.44 -24.06
C TYR A 181 -14.49 0.83 -25.39
N HIS A 182 -15.63 0.13 -25.40
CA HIS A 182 -16.11 -0.58 -26.59
C HIS A 182 -16.83 0.29 -27.60
N LYS A 183 -17.48 1.39 -27.14
CA LYS A 183 -18.23 2.29 -28.04
C LYS A 183 -17.36 3.34 -28.73
N ASN A 184 -16.21 3.69 -28.12
CA ASN A 184 -15.36 4.78 -28.57
C ASN A 184 -13.86 4.39 -28.69
N PRO A 185 -13.51 3.34 -29.46
CA PRO A 185 -12.13 2.87 -29.55
C PRO A 185 -11.18 3.91 -30.16
N GLU A 186 -11.70 4.87 -30.92
CA GLU A 186 -10.93 5.98 -31.50
C GLU A 186 -10.37 6.97 -30.46
N LEU A 187 -10.91 6.95 -29.22
CA LEU A 187 -10.44 7.80 -28.14
C LEU A 187 -9.38 7.13 -27.26
N LEU A 188 -9.10 5.85 -27.49
CA LEU A 188 -8.14 5.09 -26.68
C LEU A 188 -6.71 5.59 -26.84
N LYS A 189 -6.06 5.87 -25.73
CA LYS A 189 -4.61 6.12 -25.65
C LYS A 189 -3.83 4.92 -25.08
N MET A 190 -4.51 4.08 -24.32
CA MET A 190 -3.95 2.88 -23.69
C MET A 190 -4.97 1.76 -23.80
N GLU A 191 -4.54 0.62 -24.36
CA GLU A 191 -5.39 -0.57 -24.46
C GLU A 191 -5.44 -1.33 -23.15
N SER A 192 -6.61 -1.90 -22.83
CA SER A 192 -6.76 -2.86 -21.74
C SER A 192 -6.21 -4.22 -22.15
N SER A 193 -5.53 -4.90 -21.25
CA SER A 193 -5.20 -6.33 -21.41
C SER A 193 -6.35 -7.20 -20.88
N HIS A 194 -7.03 -6.76 -19.81
CA HIS A 194 -8.20 -7.39 -19.22
C HIS A 194 -8.92 -6.42 -18.29
N GLY A 195 -10.25 -6.51 -18.21
CA GLY A 195 -11.09 -5.97 -17.14
C GLY A 195 -11.18 -4.45 -16.96
N HIS A 196 -10.46 -3.63 -17.69
CA HIS A 196 -10.48 -2.16 -17.57
C HIS A 196 -11.16 -1.54 -18.79
N ASP A 197 -12.42 -1.91 -19.02
CA ASP A 197 -13.12 -1.70 -20.28
C ASP A 197 -14.49 -1.03 -20.14
N CYS A 198 -14.75 -0.34 -19.00
CA CYS A 198 -15.99 0.41 -18.78
C CYS A 198 -15.89 1.87 -19.29
N SER A 199 -15.92 2.85 -18.40
CA SER A 199 -15.79 4.27 -18.80
C SER A 199 -14.42 4.58 -19.38
N LEU A 200 -14.42 5.42 -20.42
CA LEU A 200 -13.21 5.96 -21.01
C LEU A 200 -12.97 7.38 -20.49
N ILE A 201 -11.95 7.52 -19.61
CA ILE A 201 -11.59 8.81 -19.01
C ILE A 201 -10.14 9.12 -19.36
N ASN A 202 -9.88 10.32 -19.90
CA ASN A 202 -8.58 10.76 -20.41
C ASN A 202 -8.00 9.85 -21.52
N GLY A 203 -8.83 9.06 -22.18
CA GLY A 203 -8.41 8.07 -23.18
C GLY A 203 -7.97 6.73 -22.58
N ILE A 204 -8.29 6.48 -21.33
CA ILE A 204 -7.92 5.26 -20.59
C ILE A 204 -9.19 4.61 -20.09
N GLY A 205 -9.36 3.30 -20.36
CA GLY A 205 -10.47 2.51 -19.84
C GLY A 205 -10.37 2.35 -18.33
N ARG A 206 -11.50 2.41 -17.64
CA ARG A 206 -11.57 2.28 -16.17
C ARG A 206 -12.48 1.14 -15.78
N ILE A 207 -12.36 0.67 -14.56
CA ILE A 207 -13.34 -0.21 -13.92
C ILE A 207 -14.49 0.67 -13.40
N GLY A 208 -15.72 0.34 -13.83
CA GLY A 208 -16.93 1.08 -13.51
C GLY A 208 -17.22 2.25 -14.45
N TYR A 209 -18.40 2.85 -14.28
CA TYR A 209 -18.94 3.90 -15.14
C TYR A 209 -19.05 5.21 -14.38
N MET A 210 -18.65 6.32 -15.02
CA MET A 210 -18.73 7.66 -14.47
C MET A 210 -19.25 8.66 -15.50
N LYS A 211 -20.30 9.41 -15.11
CA LYS A 211 -20.85 10.55 -15.83
C LYS A 211 -20.60 11.83 -15.06
N GLY A 212 -20.39 12.95 -15.76
CA GLY A 212 -20.20 14.28 -15.16
C GLY A 212 -18.83 14.53 -14.54
N GLY A 213 -18.71 15.61 -13.81
CA GLY A 213 -17.51 16.03 -13.09
C GLY A 213 -16.31 16.35 -13.98
N LYS A 214 -16.51 16.83 -15.21
CA LYS A 214 -15.44 16.98 -16.21
C LYS A 214 -14.25 17.80 -15.72
N LYS A 215 -14.51 18.88 -14.99
CA LYS A 215 -13.45 19.74 -14.41
C LYS A 215 -12.85 19.18 -13.12
N ALA A 216 -13.58 18.34 -12.41
CA ALA A 216 -13.11 17.68 -11.19
C ALA A 216 -12.22 16.46 -11.48
N ARG A 217 -12.29 15.90 -12.71
CA ARG A 217 -11.47 14.75 -13.08
C ARG A 217 -10.00 15.11 -13.07
N TRP A 218 -9.19 14.25 -12.42
CA TRP A 218 -7.75 14.40 -12.51
C TRP A 218 -7.25 14.17 -13.95
N LYS A 219 -6.05 14.61 -14.21
CA LYS A 219 -5.25 14.17 -15.35
C LYS A 219 -4.23 13.17 -14.85
N ASP A 220 -4.12 12.01 -15.49
CA ASP A 220 -3.29 10.91 -15.01
C ASP A 220 -1.82 11.29 -14.89
N GLU A 221 -1.32 12.06 -15.85
CA GLU A 221 0.05 12.58 -15.85
C GLU A 221 0.36 13.65 -14.78
N GLU A 222 -0.66 14.16 -14.08
CA GLU A 222 -0.51 15.18 -13.04
C GLU A 222 -0.69 14.62 -11.61
N LEU A 223 -1.06 13.33 -11.45
CA LEU A 223 -1.37 12.72 -10.15
C LEU A 223 -0.21 12.82 -9.15
N ALA A 224 1.00 12.44 -9.58
CA ALA A 224 2.18 12.44 -8.73
C ALA A 224 2.48 13.85 -8.17
N GLU A 225 2.48 14.86 -9.05
CA GLU A 225 2.77 16.24 -8.67
C GLU A 225 1.66 16.84 -7.80
N ALA A 226 0.37 16.50 -8.06
CA ALA A 226 -0.74 16.97 -7.24
C ALA A 226 -0.64 16.47 -5.80
N PHE A 227 -0.31 15.19 -5.61
CA PHE A 227 -0.10 14.63 -4.28
C PHE A 227 1.16 15.16 -3.61
N LEU A 228 2.27 15.30 -4.34
CA LEU A 228 3.48 15.90 -3.80
C LEU A 228 3.22 17.32 -3.26
N LYS A 229 2.57 18.18 -4.04
CA LYS A 229 2.24 19.55 -3.62
C LYS A 229 1.40 19.56 -2.34
N ARG A 230 0.44 18.65 -2.21
CA ARG A 230 -0.38 18.55 -0.99
C ARG A 230 0.41 18.03 0.20
N ALA A 231 1.28 17.03 0.02
CA ALA A 231 2.14 16.51 1.08
C ALA A 231 3.11 17.61 1.60
N VAL A 232 3.77 18.31 0.69
CA VAL A 232 4.64 19.46 1.04
C VAL A 232 3.87 20.54 1.77
N SER A 233 2.71 20.95 1.25
CA SER A 233 1.87 21.96 1.90
C SER A 233 1.41 21.56 3.30
N PHE A 234 1.12 20.28 3.53
CA PHE A 234 0.78 19.78 4.86
C PHE A 234 1.96 19.91 5.83
N VAL A 235 3.18 19.55 5.39
CA VAL A 235 4.42 19.69 6.19
C VAL A 235 4.68 21.16 6.53
N GLU A 236 4.66 22.05 5.53
CA GLU A 236 4.87 23.49 5.72
C GLU A 236 3.91 24.09 6.75
N LYS A 237 2.61 23.82 6.60
CA LYS A 237 1.57 24.28 7.55
C LYS A 237 1.73 23.70 8.96
N SER A 238 2.28 22.50 9.09
CA SER A 238 2.54 21.90 10.40
C SER A 238 3.71 22.60 11.11
N CYS A 239 4.76 22.93 10.35
CA CYS A 239 5.90 23.71 10.85
C CYS A 239 5.47 25.13 11.27
N GLU A 240 4.66 25.83 10.45
CA GLU A 240 4.12 27.15 10.79
C GLU A 240 3.32 27.17 12.11
N LYS A 241 2.68 26.03 12.45
CA LYS A 241 1.93 25.88 13.71
C LYS A 241 2.79 25.38 14.87
N GLU A 242 4.08 25.12 14.66
CA GLU A 242 5.00 24.53 15.65
C GLU A 242 4.42 23.24 16.27
N GLN A 243 3.69 22.43 15.45
CA GLN A 243 3.00 21.22 15.89
C GLN A 243 3.67 20.00 15.27
N PRO A 244 4.02 18.96 16.07
CA PRO A 244 4.50 17.70 15.52
C PRO A 244 3.42 17.07 14.64
N PHE A 245 3.82 16.33 13.61
CA PHE A 245 2.87 15.79 12.66
C PHE A 245 3.10 14.30 12.33
N PHE A 246 2.02 13.64 11.93
CA PHE A 246 2.00 12.36 11.26
C PHE A 246 1.41 12.55 9.85
N LEU A 247 2.17 12.22 8.83
CA LEU A 247 1.72 12.23 7.45
C LEU A 247 1.73 10.82 6.88
N TYR A 248 0.57 10.32 6.43
CA TYR A 248 0.45 9.14 5.59
C TYR A 248 0.47 9.57 4.12
N TYR A 249 1.67 9.50 3.50
CA TYR A 249 1.87 9.81 2.08
C TYR A 249 1.72 8.54 1.27
N ALA A 250 0.48 8.26 0.85
CA ALA A 250 0.06 7.06 0.15
C ALA A 250 0.20 7.24 -1.35
N LEU A 251 1.38 6.93 -1.87
CA LEU A 251 1.70 6.99 -3.29
C LEU A 251 0.81 6.04 -4.11
N HIS A 252 0.63 6.31 -5.39
CA HIS A 252 -0.10 5.44 -6.32
C HIS A 252 0.83 4.66 -7.26
N GLN A 253 2.11 4.99 -7.26
CA GLN A 253 3.11 4.33 -8.12
C GLN A 253 3.67 3.07 -7.46
N PRO A 254 4.00 2.07 -8.29
CA PRO A 254 3.80 1.92 -9.73
C PRO A 254 2.50 1.21 -10.15
N HIS A 255 1.39 1.34 -9.40
CA HIS A 255 0.08 0.77 -9.77
C HIS A 255 -0.41 1.32 -11.12
N VAL A 256 -1.21 0.52 -11.80
CA VAL A 256 -1.83 0.88 -13.10
C VAL A 256 -2.99 1.89 -12.94
N PRO A 257 -3.32 2.64 -14.00
CA PRO A 257 -2.60 2.84 -15.26
C PRO A 257 -1.32 3.65 -15.03
N ARG A 258 -0.24 3.25 -15.69
CA ARG A 258 1.07 3.89 -15.53
C ARG A 258 1.21 5.00 -16.56
N VAL A 259 0.98 6.23 -16.11
CA VAL A 259 1.00 7.43 -16.95
C VAL A 259 1.98 8.44 -16.35
N PRO A 260 3.29 8.29 -16.63
CA PRO A 260 4.28 9.23 -16.12
C PRO A 260 4.05 10.63 -16.67
N SER A 261 4.34 11.66 -15.90
CA SER A 261 4.36 13.03 -16.39
C SER A 261 5.38 13.19 -17.53
N LYS A 262 5.21 14.22 -18.34
CA LYS A 262 6.07 14.48 -19.50
C LYS A 262 7.58 14.45 -19.18
N ARG A 263 7.95 14.88 -17.98
CA ARG A 263 9.33 14.89 -17.49
C ARG A 263 9.93 13.50 -17.40
N PHE A 264 9.12 12.48 -17.10
CA PHE A 264 9.58 11.12 -16.87
C PHE A 264 9.28 10.16 -18.02
N GLN A 265 8.55 10.59 -19.04
CA GLN A 265 8.32 9.76 -20.23
C GLN A 265 9.64 9.40 -20.91
N GLY A 266 9.95 8.10 -20.97
CA GLY A 266 11.20 7.59 -21.54
C GLY A 266 12.43 7.76 -20.62
N ALA A 267 12.22 8.03 -19.33
CA ALA A 267 13.31 8.15 -18.35
C ALA A 267 14.04 6.83 -18.12
N THR A 268 13.39 5.70 -18.35
CA THR A 268 13.97 4.37 -18.16
C THR A 268 13.79 3.48 -19.38
N LYS A 269 14.56 2.38 -19.42
CA LYS A 269 14.40 1.33 -20.46
C LYS A 269 13.28 0.32 -20.13
N LEU A 270 12.62 0.46 -19.00
CA LEU A 270 11.51 -0.40 -18.58
C LEU A 270 10.13 0.15 -18.99
N GLY A 271 10.11 1.20 -19.84
CA GLY A 271 8.88 1.84 -20.29
C GLY A 271 8.08 2.50 -19.15
N ALA A 272 6.79 2.62 -19.34
CA ALA A 272 5.92 3.36 -18.41
C ALA A 272 6.06 2.90 -16.95
N ARG A 273 6.25 1.60 -16.69
CA ARG A 273 6.43 1.10 -15.32
C ARG A 273 7.71 1.63 -14.67
N GLY A 274 8.82 1.59 -15.36
CA GLY A 274 10.08 2.14 -14.86
C GLY A 274 10.02 3.67 -14.72
N ASP A 275 9.37 4.32 -15.66
CA ASP A 275 9.23 5.78 -15.70
C ASP A 275 8.43 6.30 -14.49
N VAL A 276 7.34 5.63 -14.10
CA VAL A 276 6.57 6.02 -12.89
C VAL A 276 7.31 5.68 -11.59
N ILE A 277 8.20 4.67 -11.59
CA ILE A 277 9.09 4.42 -10.44
C ILE A 277 10.12 5.54 -10.30
N ALA A 278 10.71 5.99 -11.41
CA ALA A 278 11.62 7.15 -11.39
C ALA A 278 10.90 8.44 -10.94
N GLU A 279 9.65 8.63 -11.36
CA GLU A 279 8.81 9.75 -10.90
C GLU A 279 8.48 9.66 -9.41
N MET A 280 8.18 8.46 -8.91
CA MET A 280 7.98 8.21 -7.48
C MET A 280 9.23 8.59 -6.68
N ASP A 281 10.39 8.13 -7.12
CA ASP A 281 11.66 8.44 -6.47
C ASP A 281 11.94 9.95 -6.45
N TRP A 282 11.64 10.66 -7.54
CA TRP A 282 11.71 12.10 -7.59
C TRP A 282 10.77 12.78 -6.58
N CYS A 283 9.52 12.34 -6.47
CA CYS A 283 8.58 12.87 -5.47
C CYS A 283 9.12 12.72 -4.04
N ILE A 284 9.78 11.60 -3.75
CA ILE A 284 10.43 11.36 -2.46
C ILE A 284 11.59 12.34 -2.26
N GLY A 285 12.38 12.56 -3.32
CA GLY A 285 13.49 13.54 -3.30
C GLY A 285 13.03 14.95 -2.95
N GLU A 286 12.00 15.46 -3.64
CA GLU A 286 11.43 16.78 -3.38
C GLU A 286 10.91 16.92 -1.93
N LEU A 287 10.29 15.85 -1.39
CA LEU A 287 9.86 15.84 0.01
C LEU A 287 11.06 15.88 0.98
N LEU A 288 12.12 15.11 0.70
CA LEU A 288 13.34 15.11 1.51
C LEU A 288 14.02 16.48 1.49
N ASP A 289 14.15 17.09 0.32
CA ASP A 289 14.76 18.41 0.16
C ASP A 289 13.94 19.48 0.89
N LYS A 290 12.61 19.37 0.89
CA LYS A 290 11.74 20.24 1.68
C LYS A 290 11.96 20.10 3.18
N LEU A 291 12.12 18.87 3.69
CA LEU A 291 12.41 18.63 5.11
C LEU A 291 13.77 19.22 5.53
N GLU A 292 14.75 19.20 4.62
CA GLU A 292 16.05 19.87 4.84
C GLU A 292 15.93 21.38 4.80
N GLU A 293 15.22 21.94 3.82
CA GLU A 293 14.94 23.38 3.71
C GLU A 293 14.29 23.93 4.99
N LEU A 294 13.36 23.17 5.56
CA LEU A 294 12.67 23.52 6.81
C LEU A 294 13.51 23.24 8.07
N GLY A 295 14.66 22.59 7.94
CA GLY A 295 15.54 22.25 9.06
C GLY A 295 15.01 21.17 10.00
N ILE A 296 14.03 20.36 9.55
CA ILE A 296 13.36 19.33 10.37
C ILE A 296 13.70 17.89 9.97
N ARG A 297 14.67 17.68 9.06
CA ARG A 297 15.03 16.34 8.58
C ARG A 297 15.48 15.41 9.72
N GLU A 298 16.27 15.90 10.67
CA GLU A 298 16.77 15.13 11.82
C GLU A 298 15.72 14.89 12.90
N GLU A 299 14.60 15.63 12.85
CA GLU A 299 13.47 15.50 13.77
C GLU A 299 12.31 14.69 13.15
N THR A 300 12.49 14.17 11.93
CA THR A 300 11.45 13.47 11.19
C THR A 300 11.83 12.02 10.94
N ILE A 301 11.03 11.11 11.48
CA ILE A 301 11.11 9.67 11.19
C ILE A 301 10.41 9.43 9.85
N LEU A 302 11.17 8.95 8.88
CA LEU A 302 10.66 8.55 7.58
C LEU A 302 10.60 7.03 7.49
N ILE A 303 9.42 6.50 7.17
CA ILE A 303 9.24 5.09 6.84
C ILE A 303 8.86 5.01 5.37
N PHE A 304 9.61 4.22 4.60
CA PHE A 304 9.26 3.90 3.22
C PHE A 304 8.93 2.40 3.11
N SER A 305 7.79 2.09 2.49
CA SER A 305 7.38 0.71 2.26
C SER A 305 6.39 0.60 1.08
N SER A 306 5.94 -0.63 0.77
CA SER A 306 4.90 -0.93 -0.23
C SER A 306 3.76 -1.70 0.40
N ASP A 307 2.56 -1.61 -0.16
CA ASP A 307 1.37 -2.32 0.35
C ASP A 307 1.33 -3.81 0.02
N ASN A 308 1.95 -4.21 -1.06
CA ASN A 308 2.14 -5.60 -1.48
C ASN A 308 3.29 -5.71 -2.48
N GLY A 309 3.58 -6.93 -2.90
CA GLY A 309 4.58 -7.20 -3.92
C GLY A 309 4.18 -6.74 -5.33
N PRO A 310 5.11 -6.84 -6.30
CA PRO A 310 4.95 -6.26 -7.63
C PRO A 310 4.06 -7.09 -8.54
N VAL A 311 3.56 -6.42 -9.59
CA VAL A 311 2.91 -7.02 -10.75
C VAL A 311 3.33 -6.28 -12.03
N LEU A 312 3.47 -7.00 -13.13
CA LEU A 312 3.84 -6.39 -14.42
C LEU A 312 2.60 -5.99 -15.22
N ASP A 313 1.69 -6.91 -15.45
CA ASP A 313 0.42 -6.65 -16.13
C ASP A 313 -0.73 -6.76 -15.13
N ASP A 314 -1.44 -5.68 -14.92
CA ASP A 314 -2.61 -5.61 -14.03
C ASP A 314 -3.76 -4.88 -14.72
N GLY A 315 -3.98 -5.20 -16.00
CA GLY A 315 -5.14 -4.78 -16.77
C GLY A 315 -4.86 -3.83 -17.94
N TYR A 316 -3.60 -3.43 -18.19
CA TYR A 316 -3.26 -2.55 -19.30
C TYR A 316 -2.06 -3.03 -20.11
N ARG A 317 -2.10 -2.82 -21.44
CA ARG A 317 -1.01 -3.11 -22.36
C ARG A 317 -0.01 -1.96 -22.41
N ASP A 318 0.67 -1.72 -21.30
CA ASP A 318 1.68 -0.67 -21.16
C ASP A 318 3.11 -1.14 -21.47
N GLN A 319 3.26 -2.33 -22.01
CA GLN A 319 4.51 -2.99 -22.36
C GLN A 319 5.41 -3.33 -21.15
N ALA A 320 4.87 -3.33 -19.93
CA ALA A 320 5.67 -3.63 -18.75
C ALA A 320 6.29 -5.04 -18.80
N ARG A 321 5.60 -6.04 -19.36
CA ARG A 321 6.14 -7.40 -19.55
C ARG A 321 7.24 -7.43 -20.62
N GLU A 322 6.99 -6.84 -21.76
CA GLU A 322 7.88 -6.87 -22.93
C GLU A 322 9.19 -6.13 -22.67
N LEU A 323 9.11 -4.97 -22.00
CA LEU A 323 10.27 -4.14 -21.69
C LEU A 323 11.00 -4.54 -20.40
N ASN A 324 10.40 -5.44 -19.59
CA ASN A 324 10.99 -5.91 -18.35
C ASN A 324 12.39 -6.53 -18.53
N GLY A 325 12.57 -7.30 -19.61
CA GLY A 325 13.85 -7.93 -19.93
C GLY A 325 14.37 -8.82 -18.79
N THR A 326 15.56 -8.52 -18.29
CA THR A 326 16.18 -9.25 -17.17
C THR A 326 15.84 -8.66 -15.80
N HIS A 327 15.05 -7.61 -15.75
CA HIS A 327 14.60 -7.04 -14.48
C HIS A 327 13.72 -8.04 -13.71
N ARG A 328 13.89 -8.07 -12.40
CA ARG A 328 13.12 -8.94 -11.50
C ARG A 328 12.49 -8.08 -10.40
N PRO A 329 11.25 -7.62 -10.58
CA PRO A 329 10.60 -6.73 -9.61
C PRO A 329 10.53 -7.30 -8.19
N ALA A 330 10.32 -8.60 -8.04
CA ALA A 330 10.36 -9.30 -6.75
C ALA A 330 11.78 -9.76 -6.33
N GLY A 331 12.81 -9.45 -7.11
CA GLY A 331 14.17 -9.94 -6.85
C GLY A 331 14.29 -11.45 -7.01
N ALA A 332 14.78 -12.13 -5.97
CA ALA A 332 14.90 -13.60 -5.91
C ALA A 332 13.62 -14.28 -5.42
N LEU A 333 12.64 -13.51 -4.94
CA LEU A 333 11.42 -14.04 -4.34
C LEU A 333 10.46 -14.57 -5.41
N ARG A 334 9.74 -15.63 -5.09
CA ARG A 334 8.71 -16.22 -5.94
C ARG A 334 7.38 -15.48 -5.77
N GLY A 335 6.58 -15.41 -6.86
CA GLY A 335 5.28 -14.75 -6.86
C GLY A 335 5.38 -13.23 -6.99
N GLY A 336 4.35 -12.56 -6.55
CA GLY A 336 4.16 -11.11 -6.61
C GLY A 336 2.79 -10.76 -6.04
N LYS A 337 2.19 -9.62 -6.41
CA LYS A 337 0.82 -9.27 -6.07
C LYS A 337 -0.11 -10.50 -6.24
N TYR A 338 -1.09 -10.69 -5.38
CA TYR A 338 -2.03 -11.81 -5.37
C TYR A 338 -1.48 -13.15 -4.86
N SER A 339 -0.18 -13.31 -4.66
CA SER A 339 0.51 -14.55 -4.35
C SER A 339 0.74 -14.75 -2.85
N ARG A 340 0.67 -16.01 -2.38
CA ARG A 340 1.10 -16.41 -1.04
C ARG A 340 2.60 -16.63 -0.91
N PHE A 341 3.32 -16.74 -2.03
CA PHE A 341 4.76 -16.82 -1.97
C PHE A 341 5.36 -15.50 -1.47
N GLU A 342 6.60 -15.56 -1.01
CA GLU A 342 7.32 -14.43 -0.42
C GLU A 342 7.23 -13.13 -1.23
N GLY A 343 7.25 -13.23 -2.58
CA GLY A 343 7.15 -12.08 -3.47
C GLY A 343 5.84 -11.30 -3.38
N GLY A 344 4.78 -11.90 -2.79
CA GLY A 344 3.48 -11.22 -2.63
C GLY A 344 3.40 -10.30 -1.42
N THR A 345 4.04 -10.68 -0.32
CA THR A 345 3.90 -9.98 0.96
C THR A 345 5.21 -9.52 1.58
N ARG A 346 6.35 -10.06 1.18
CA ARG A 346 7.66 -9.58 1.61
C ARG A 346 8.03 -8.35 0.78
N ILE A 347 8.05 -7.19 1.43
CA ILE A 347 8.09 -5.87 0.79
C ILE A 347 9.34 -5.08 1.20
N PRO A 348 9.78 -4.09 0.41
CA PRO A 348 10.83 -3.18 0.84
C PRO A 348 10.38 -2.38 2.07
N PHE A 349 11.30 -2.19 3.02
CA PHE A 349 11.02 -1.44 4.23
C PHE A 349 12.29 -0.72 4.71
N LEU A 350 12.20 0.59 4.81
CA LEU A 350 13.27 1.46 5.26
C LEU A 350 12.77 2.36 6.38
N VAL A 351 13.61 2.58 7.39
CA VAL A 351 13.36 3.57 8.45
C VAL A 351 14.54 4.52 8.50
N SER A 352 14.30 5.81 8.44
CA SER A 352 15.37 6.82 8.45
C SER A 352 14.98 8.02 9.31
N CYS A 353 15.85 8.33 10.27
CA CYS A 353 15.83 9.55 11.08
C CYS A 353 17.26 9.79 11.57
N PRO A 354 18.03 10.71 10.97
CA PRO A 354 19.39 10.97 11.40
C PRO A 354 19.45 11.29 12.90
N GLY A 355 20.43 10.71 13.60
CA GLY A 355 20.56 10.90 15.05
C GLY A 355 19.69 9.97 15.94
N LEU A 356 18.63 9.35 15.41
CA LEU A 356 17.81 8.40 16.13
C LEU A 356 17.99 6.96 15.62
N VAL A 357 17.82 6.76 14.31
CA VAL A 357 17.84 5.44 13.68
C VAL A 357 19.29 5.03 13.38
N ARG A 358 19.70 3.84 13.82
CA ARG A 358 21.01 3.26 13.50
C ARG A 358 21.07 2.90 12.01
N ARG A 359 22.10 3.39 11.34
CA ARG A 359 22.31 3.07 9.92
C ARG A 359 22.74 1.62 9.76
N GLY A 360 22.22 0.95 8.72
CA GLY A 360 22.66 -0.40 8.40
C GLY A 360 21.57 -1.27 7.81
N VAL A 361 21.67 -2.57 8.10
CA VAL A 361 20.76 -3.62 7.65
C VAL A 361 20.26 -4.37 8.87
N SER A 362 18.98 -4.71 8.87
CA SER A 362 18.34 -5.52 9.90
C SER A 362 17.75 -6.79 9.29
N ASP A 363 17.98 -7.91 9.96
CA ASP A 363 17.33 -9.18 9.68
C ASP A 363 16.12 -9.45 10.57
N ALA A 364 15.72 -8.47 11.41
CA ALA A 364 14.52 -8.57 12.23
C ALA A 364 13.30 -8.85 11.37
N LEU A 365 12.49 -9.82 11.80
CA LEU A 365 11.20 -10.11 11.20
C LEU A 365 10.19 -9.06 11.70
N ILE A 366 9.66 -8.27 10.80
CA ILE A 366 8.67 -7.22 11.13
C ILE A 366 7.45 -7.28 10.22
N GLY A 367 6.31 -6.92 10.76
CA GLY A 367 5.09 -6.69 9.99
C GLY A 367 4.73 -5.21 9.94
N GLN A 368 4.15 -4.74 8.87
CA GLN A 368 3.58 -3.38 8.84
C GLN A 368 2.50 -3.18 9.89
N VAL A 369 1.79 -4.25 10.26
CA VAL A 369 0.82 -4.28 11.34
C VAL A 369 1.42 -3.82 12.68
N ASP A 370 2.74 -3.96 12.87
CA ASP A 370 3.47 -3.63 14.09
C ASP A 370 3.74 -2.13 14.28
N LEU A 371 3.51 -1.33 13.25
CA LEU A 371 3.71 0.12 13.35
C LEU A 371 2.81 0.75 14.40
N TYR A 372 1.59 0.21 14.60
CA TYR A 372 0.65 0.79 15.57
C TYR A 372 1.19 0.70 17.01
N ALA A 373 1.53 -0.51 17.49
CA ALA A 373 2.05 -0.68 18.86
C ALA A 373 3.43 -0.05 19.04
N SER A 374 4.28 -0.09 18.00
CA SER A 374 5.60 0.57 18.03
C SER A 374 5.48 2.09 18.16
N PHE A 375 4.53 2.71 17.47
CA PHE A 375 4.30 4.14 17.64
C PHE A 375 3.56 4.47 18.95
N ALA A 376 2.69 3.58 19.46
CA ALA A 376 2.13 3.75 20.81
C ALA A 376 3.23 3.81 21.85
N HIS A 377 4.25 2.94 21.76
CA HIS A 377 5.45 2.98 22.60
C HIS A 377 6.19 4.32 22.48
N MET A 378 6.50 4.75 21.26
CA MET A 378 7.20 6.02 21.00
C MET A 378 6.45 7.21 21.62
N LEU A 379 5.13 7.18 21.54
CA LEU A 379 4.25 8.24 22.04
C LEU A 379 3.96 8.14 23.56
N GLY A 380 4.35 7.03 24.20
CA GLY A 380 4.05 6.76 25.60
C GLY A 380 2.56 6.49 25.86
N VAL A 381 1.85 5.96 24.86
CA VAL A 381 0.41 5.63 24.94
C VAL A 381 0.24 4.15 25.25
N SER A 382 -0.52 3.85 26.29
CA SER A 382 -0.88 2.46 26.63
C SER A 382 -2.05 2.00 25.77
N LEU A 383 -1.92 0.81 25.18
CA LEU A 383 -2.97 0.19 24.38
C LEU A 383 -3.90 -0.66 25.26
N SER A 384 -5.21 -0.57 25.00
CA SER A 384 -6.18 -1.53 25.57
C SER A 384 -6.12 -2.88 24.84
N ASP A 385 -6.77 -3.90 25.37
CA ASP A 385 -6.82 -5.23 24.74
C ASP A 385 -7.50 -5.24 23.37
N GLU A 386 -8.40 -4.28 23.15
CA GLU A 386 -9.14 -4.14 21.90
C GLU A 386 -8.37 -3.33 20.85
N ASP A 387 -7.38 -2.53 21.26
CA ASP A 387 -6.60 -1.70 20.35
C ASP A 387 -5.52 -2.52 19.66
N ALA A 388 -5.39 -2.37 18.34
CA ALA A 388 -4.30 -2.95 17.56
C ALA A 388 -4.01 -4.42 17.91
N ALA A 389 -5.05 -5.27 17.87
CA ALA A 389 -5.05 -6.64 18.40
C ALA A 389 -3.90 -7.55 17.90
N ASP A 390 -3.28 -7.23 16.75
CA ASP A 390 -2.22 -8.04 16.15
C ASP A 390 -0.87 -7.31 16.06
N SER A 391 -0.78 -6.10 16.59
CA SER A 391 0.39 -5.26 16.50
C SER A 391 1.35 -5.50 17.67
N CYS A 392 2.54 -5.97 17.41
CA CYS A 392 3.61 -6.11 18.41
C CYS A 392 4.41 -4.81 18.52
N ASP A 393 4.87 -4.49 19.72
CA ASP A 393 5.81 -3.39 19.89
C ASP A 393 7.21 -3.81 19.41
N LEU A 394 7.65 -3.21 18.31
CA LEU A 394 8.95 -3.41 17.70
C LEU A 394 9.72 -2.09 17.54
N TYR A 395 9.38 -1.07 18.36
CA TYR A 395 10.02 0.23 18.25
C TYR A 395 11.53 0.16 18.32
N SER A 396 12.08 -0.60 19.28
CA SER A 396 13.53 -0.81 19.42
C SER A 396 14.17 -1.45 18.18
N ALA A 397 13.49 -2.40 17.54
CA ALA A 397 13.95 -3.00 16.28
C ALA A 397 13.87 -2.01 15.12
N LEU A 398 12.80 -1.20 15.05
CA LEU A 398 12.60 -0.21 13.97
C LEU A 398 13.67 0.88 13.97
N ILE A 399 14.17 1.29 15.14
CA ILE A 399 15.26 2.25 15.24
C ILE A 399 16.67 1.60 15.28
N GLY A 400 16.72 0.28 15.21
CA GLY A 400 17.96 -0.51 15.26
C GLY A 400 18.64 -0.54 16.64
N ALA A 401 17.93 -0.22 17.71
CA ALA A 401 18.47 -0.33 19.07
C ALA A 401 18.63 -1.78 19.49
N GLU A 402 17.73 -2.66 19.06
CA GLU A 402 17.74 -4.10 19.28
C GLU A 402 17.58 -4.85 17.95
N PRO A 403 18.18 -6.03 17.80
CA PRO A 403 18.10 -6.81 16.56
C PRO A 403 16.86 -7.72 16.49
N GLU A 404 16.14 -7.88 17.59
CA GLU A 404 15.02 -8.80 17.71
C GLU A 404 13.76 -8.23 17.06
N GLY A 405 13.10 -9.07 16.25
CA GLY A 405 11.80 -8.84 15.67
C GLY A 405 10.78 -9.85 16.16
N ARG A 406 9.73 -10.06 15.38
CA ARG A 406 8.75 -11.12 15.61
C ARG A 406 9.38 -12.50 15.53
N THR A 407 8.81 -13.47 16.24
CA THR A 407 9.14 -14.89 16.08
C THR A 407 8.40 -15.55 14.93
N GLU A 408 7.22 -15.00 14.60
CA GLU A 408 6.33 -15.46 13.51
C GLU A 408 5.53 -14.31 12.90
N ILE A 409 5.08 -14.49 11.66
CA ILE A 409 4.16 -13.57 11.00
C ILE A 409 3.17 -14.33 10.12
N LEU A 410 1.89 -13.92 10.19
CA LEU A 410 0.81 -14.41 9.34
C LEU A 410 0.54 -13.42 8.23
N THR A 411 0.40 -13.90 7.00
CA THR A 411 -0.05 -13.11 5.86
C THR A 411 -1.08 -13.87 5.04
N GLU A 412 -1.71 -13.18 4.08
CA GLU A 412 -2.71 -13.80 3.21
C GLU A 412 -2.61 -13.29 1.76
N ASP A 413 -3.15 -14.08 0.86
CA ASP A 413 -3.27 -13.73 -0.56
C ASP A 413 -4.66 -13.15 -0.92
N LEU A 414 -4.90 -12.95 -2.22
CA LEU A 414 -6.19 -12.49 -2.77
C LEU A 414 -7.37 -13.38 -2.34
N GLY A 415 -7.15 -14.70 -2.20
CA GLY A 415 -8.17 -15.67 -1.78
C GLY A 415 -8.28 -15.82 -0.26
N CYS A 416 -7.72 -14.92 0.52
CA CYS A 416 -7.66 -14.97 1.99
C CYS A 416 -7.01 -16.26 2.54
N ARG A 417 -6.21 -16.97 1.72
CA ARG A 417 -5.48 -18.17 2.12
C ARG A 417 -4.24 -17.76 2.89
N LYS A 418 -3.91 -18.50 3.95
CA LYS A 418 -2.90 -18.10 4.91
C LYS A 418 -1.50 -18.62 4.56
N MET A 419 -0.52 -17.79 4.84
CA MET A 419 0.89 -18.14 4.91
C MET A 419 1.40 -17.78 6.30
N LEU A 420 2.11 -18.71 6.94
CA LEU A 420 2.77 -18.49 8.22
C LEU A 420 4.28 -18.62 8.05
N ARG A 421 5.00 -17.59 8.41
CA ARG A 421 6.45 -17.66 8.56
C ARG A 421 6.82 -17.76 10.03
N VAL A 422 7.68 -18.73 10.35
CA VAL A 422 8.30 -18.89 11.66
C VAL A 422 9.80 -19.00 11.46
N LYS A 423 10.57 -17.99 11.82
CA LYS A 423 12.01 -17.89 11.53
C LYS A 423 12.29 -18.07 10.03
N ASN A 424 13.01 -19.14 9.63
CA ASN A 424 13.33 -19.45 8.24
C ASN A 424 12.34 -20.43 7.58
N TRP A 425 11.31 -20.86 8.28
CA TRP A 425 10.29 -21.75 7.74
C TRP A 425 9.07 -20.96 7.30
N VAL A 426 8.60 -21.27 6.11
CA VAL A 426 7.35 -20.71 5.55
C VAL A 426 6.40 -21.85 5.20
N TYR A 427 5.23 -21.78 5.77
CA TYR A 427 4.15 -22.72 5.55
C TYR A 427 2.97 -22.05 4.81
N LEU A 428 2.52 -22.68 3.74
CA LEU A 428 1.31 -22.31 3.01
C LEU A 428 0.23 -23.35 3.29
N SER A 429 -0.89 -22.93 3.91
CA SER A 429 -1.99 -23.83 4.22
C SER A 429 -2.66 -24.37 2.93
N PRO A 430 -3.21 -25.60 2.92
CA PRO A 430 -4.02 -26.07 1.81
C PRO A 430 -5.16 -25.11 1.49
N GLY A 431 -5.56 -25.04 0.22
CA GLY A 431 -6.67 -24.17 -0.18
C GLY A 431 -7.03 -24.31 -1.65
N GLU A 432 -8.28 -24.04 -1.95
CA GLU A 432 -8.80 -24.04 -3.32
C GLU A 432 -8.30 -22.81 -4.10
N GLY A 433 -8.32 -22.90 -5.42
CA GLY A 433 -7.96 -21.82 -6.34
C GLY A 433 -6.98 -22.27 -7.42
N SER A 434 -6.77 -21.43 -8.42
CA SER A 434 -5.79 -21.69 -9.47
C SER A 434 -4.37 -21.49 -8.92
N PRO A 435 -3.42 -22.42 -9.14
CA PRO A 435 -2.02 -22.23 -8.76
C PRO A 435 -1.32 -21.12 -9.56
N TYR A 436 -1.94 -20.67 -10.65
CA TYR A 436 -1.42 -19.66 -11.55
C TYR A 436 -2.53 -18.75 -12.09
N MET A 437 -2.29 -17.44 -12.08
CA MET A 437 -3.18 -16.43 -12.66
C MET A 437 -2.60 -15.97 -14.00
N GLU A 438 -3.14 -16.50 -15.12
CA GLU A 438 -2.65 -16.24 -16.48
C GLU A 438 -2.71 -14.74 -16.85
N GLN A 439 -3.78 -14.04 -16.43
CA GLN A 439 -3.99 -12.64 -16.77
C GLN A 439 -2.86 -11.73 -16.27
N VAL A 440 -2.35 -11.99 -15.08
CA VAL A 440 -1.30 -11.20 -14.43
C VAL A 440 0.08 -11.89 -14.45
N ASP A 441 0.16 -13.12 -14.94
CA ASP A 441 1.39 -13.95 -15.01
C ASP A 441 2.02 -14.20 -13.63
N ILE A 442 1.19 -14.62 -12.66
CA ILE A 442 1.61 -14.81 -11.26
C ILE A 442 1.28 -16.21 -10.77
N GLU A 443 2.28 -16.89 -10.19
CA GLU A 443 2.10 -18.11 -9.39
C GLU A 443 1.48 -17.73 -8.04
N THR A 444 0.27 -18.22 -7.75
CA THR A 444 -0.49 -17.84 -6.55
C THR A 444 -0.06 -18.60 -5.30
N GLY A 445 0.52 -19.79 -5.46
CA GLY A 445 0.78 -20.72 -4.37
C GLY A 445 -0.46 -21.55 -3.94
N ALA A 446 -1.61 -21.44 -4.64
CA ALA A 446 -2.77 -22.28 -4.33
C ALA A 446 -2.45 -23.75 -4.57
N SER A 447 -2.79 -24.61 -3.60
CA SER A 447 -2.60 -26.07 -3.65
C SER A 447 -3.56 -26.73 -2.68
N LYS A 448 -4.07 -27.93 -3.03
CA LYS A 448 -4.84 -28.78 -2.12
C LYS A 448 -3.95 -29.46 -1.07
N ASP A 449 -2.65 -29.53 -1.36
CA ASP A 449 -1.65 -30.10 -0.47
C ASP A 449 -0.94 -29.00 0.31
N PRO A 450 -0.47 -29.28 1.53
CA PRO A 450 0.34 -28.36 2.30
C PRO A 450 1.68 -28.09 1.63
N GLN A 451 2.21 -26.89 1.79
CA GLN A 451 3.51 -26.52 1.27
C GLN A 451 4.38 -25.94 2.40
N LEU A 452 5.61 -26.46 2.51
CA LEU A 452 6.59 -26.01 3.49
C LEU A 452 7.91 -25.71 2.78
N TYR A 453 8.49 -24.55 3.06
CA TYR A 453 9.71 -24.06 2.45
C TYR A 453 10.71 -23.61 3.52
N ARG A 454 12.00 -23.71 3.21
CA ARG A 454 13.07 -23.29 4.09
C ARG A 454 13.90 -22.18 3.44
N LEU A 455 13.66 -20.92 3.85
CA LEU A 455 14.14 -19.72 3.16
C LEU A 455 15.68 -19.52 3.18
N ASP A 456 16.40 -20.07 4.15
CA ASP A 456 17.87 -19.98 4.22
C ASP A 456 18.58 -20.82 3.13
N TYR A 457 17.88 -21.79 2.53
CA TYR A 457 18.36 -22.61 1.41
C TYR A 457 17.60 -22.32 0.11
N ASP A 458 16.32 -22.02 0.22
CA ASP A 458 15.40 -21.86 -0.90
C ASP A 458 14.57 -20.58 -0.76
N ALA A 459 15.23 -19.43 -0.88
CA ALA A 459 14.56 -18.13 -0.85
C ALA A 459 13.50 -17.97 -1.97
N GLY A 460 13.62 -18.74 -3.06
CA GLY A 460 12.69 -18.78 -4.18
C GLY A 460 11.51 -19.74 -4.01
N GLN A 461 11.42 -20.47 -2.90
CA GLN A 461 10.32 -21.40 -2.60
C GLN A 461 10.04 -22.39 -3.73
N ARG A 462 11.09 -23.06 -4.24
CA ARG A 462 11.02 -23.99 -5.38
C ARG A 462 10.85 -25.45 -4.94
N GLU A 463 11.30 -25.79 -3.73
CA GLU A 463 11.32 -27.12 -3.18
C GLU A 463 10.37 -27.26 -2.00
N ASN A 464 9.22 -27.90 -2.23
CA ASN A 464 8.25 -28.17 -1.18
C ASN A 464 8.70 -29.38 -0.35
N VAL A 465 9.09 -29.15 0.90
CA VAL A 465 9.59 -30.17 1.83
C VAL A 465 8.55 -30.58 2.90
N ALA A 466 7.26 -30.29 2.67
CA ALA A 466 6.19 -30.59 3.64
C ALA A 466 6.14 -32.07 4.03
N TRP A 467 6.38 -32.98 3.06
CA TRP A 467 6.36 -34.44 3.28
C TRP A 467 7.60 -34.98 3.99
N GLU A 468 8.69 -34.22 3.97
CA GLU A 468 9.91 -34.57 4.69
C GLU A 468 9.85 -34.11 6.16
N HIS A 469 9.00 -33.12 6.47
CA HIS A 469 8.83 -32.54 7.79
C HIS A 469 7.36 -32.54 8.25
N PRO A 470 6.69 -33.71 8.35
CA PRO A 470 5.25 -33.81 8.63
C PRO A 470 4.86 -33.18 9.98
N GLU A 471 5.66 -33.40 11.03
CA GLU A 471 5.40 -32.85 12.37
C GLU A 471 5.45 -31.33 12.39
N LEU A 472 6.43 -30.72 11.69
CA LEU A 472 6.55 -29.28 11.58
C LEU A 472 5.39 -28.70 10.76
N THR A 473 5.03 -29.35 9.64
CA THR A 473 3.90 -28.98 8.78
C THR A 473 2.61 -28.95 9.59
N GLU A 474 2.32 -29.99 10.37
CA GLU A 474 1.13 -30.08 11.23
C GLU A 474 1.16 -29.02 12.35
N LYS A 475 2.33 -28.77 12.94
CA LYS A 475 2.49 -27.74 13.97
C LYS A 475 2.19 -26.34 13.42
N MET A 476 2.66 -26.01 12.23
CA MET A 476 2.43 -24.69 11.61
C MET A 476 0.99 -24.52 11.20
N GLU A 477 0.34 -25.56 10.65
CA GLU A 477 -1.10 -25.51 10.37
C GLU A 477 -1.92 -25.28 11.65
N ARG A 478 -1.61 -26.02 12.72
CA ARG A 478 -2.28 -25.83 14.03
C ARG A 478 -2.09 -24.41 14.55
N ARG A 479 -0.88 -23.84 14.37
CA ARG A 479 -0.61 -22.46 14.78
C ARG A 479 -1.46 -21.45 14.01
N ILE A 480 -1.64 -21.63 12.69
CA ILE A 480 -2.57 -20.81 11.91
C ILE A 480 -3.98 -20.89 12.51
N GLN A 481 -4.47 -22.09 12.80
CA GLN A 481 -5.82 -22.28 13.36
C GLN A 481 -5.96 -21.64 14.75
N GLU A 482 -4.93 -21.64 15.57
CA GLU A 482 -4.88 -20.94 16.86
C GLU A 482 -4.98 -19.41 16.66
N ILE A 483 -4.18 -18.85 15.74
CA ILE A 483 -4.20 -17.42 15.42
C ILE A 483 -5.59 -17.00 14.92
N LEU A 484 -6.20 -17.75 14.02
CA LEU A 484 -7.51 -17.44 13.45
C LEU A 484 -8.63 -17.47 14.50
N LYS A 485 -8.51 -18.32 15.52
CA LYS A 485 -9.49 -18.43 16.61
C LYS A 485 -9.24 -17.44 17.75
N SER A 486 -8.03 -16.90 17.86
CA SER A 486 -7.68 -15.96 18.92
C SER A 486 -8.32 -14.60 18.66
N GLY A 487 -8.79 -13.92 19.71
CA GLY A 487 -9.26 -12.54 19.62
C GLY A 487 -8.11 -11.55 19.38
N ARG A 488 -6.89 -11.93 19.74
CA ARG A 488 -5.68 -11.11 19.74
C ARG A 488 -4.44 -11.98 19.56
N THR A 489 -3.44 -11.49 18.79
CA THR A 489 -2.12 -12.14 18.70
C THR A 489 -1.02 -11.32 19.38
N ARG A 490 -1.28 -10.06 19.72
CA ARG A 490 -0.37 -9.24 20.51
C ARG A 490 -0.20 -9.84 21.90
N GLU A 491 1.05 -10.04 22.32
CA GLU A 491 1.42 -10.40 23.69
C GLU A 491 1.45 -9.13 24.55
N ASP A 492 1.23 -9.26 25.84
CA ASP A 492 1.24 -8.15 26.82
C ASP A 492 2.65 -7.64 27.06
#